data_7f5b2804805c450576a3dd639641a62b
#
_entry.id   7f5b2804805c450576a3dd639641a62b
#
_cell.length_a   1.000
_cell.length_b   1.000
_cell.length_c   1.000
_cell.angle_alpha   90.00
_cell.angle_beta   90.00
_cell.angle_gamma   90.00
#
_symmetry.space_group_name_H-M   'P 1'
#
loop_
_entity.id
_entity.type
_entity.pdbx_description
1 polymer ?
#
loop_
_entity_poly.entity_id
_entity_poly.type
_entity_poly.pdbx_seq_one_letter_code
_entity_poly.pdbx_strand_id
1 'polypeptide(L)'
;MRFKIIFFLLFFLNCKLYSKNISNNLLFYNSNPSQLKEKVLKGFFEFSYSFEDGRIILKLNKAKHLEKEFLYVSSLSQGIGSNDIGLDRGQLGEERLVYFKKMGDKIVLVQPNLIFRSSSSNKLEKKSIDEAFAKSVLFGFNIYKSTKTEIFIDLTPFLMQDMHGVSDRLEKRGEGTYMIDKNRSAIFLERTKNFPKNSEFDVMLTFSGIPTGKLLQTVTPFPKSVTVHQHHSFVELPDKNYIPREFDPRSGANGLHFFDYSTPVNETTKKTYVLRHRLKKKNSSESISEAVEPIIYYLDNGTPEPVRSALIEGGMWWNQAFENAGYKNAFRIEILPENVDPLDVRYNVIQWIHRSTRGWSYGSSVVDPRTGEIIKGHVSLGSLRIRQDFMIAQSLSKDPYEYTDENDTEMLNMSINRIKQLSAHEIGHTLGFAHNFSSSTNNRESVMDYPHPLIELVNGEIKFDNAYDEGIGEWDKTSVLYSYQDFPAGQNEQNELNKILNDSYSMGQRFITDKDARPIGGAHPNAHLWDNGSNPIKEFNHLLKVRKVAMDNFSVHQLKKGDPISILRDRLVPIYFL
;
A
#
# COMPACT_ATOMS: atom_id res chain seq x y z
N MET A 1 1.37 -45.55 48.00
CA MET A 1 0.12 -45.49 47.23
C MET A 1 -0.84 -44.37 47.65
N ARG A 2 -0.39 -43.36 48.45
CA ARG A 2 -1.22 -42.22 48.90
C ARG A 2 -0.85 -40.84 48.26
N PHE A 3 0.18 -40.77 47.45
CA PHE A 3 0.62 -39.50 46.80
C PHE A 3 0.05 -39.27 45.40
N LYS A 4 -0.55 -40.26 44.75
CA LYS A 4 -1.13 -40.12 43.41
C LYS A 4 -2.58 -39.61 43.35
N ILE A 5 -3.30 -39.61 44.48
CA ILE A 5 -4.70 -39.19 44.53
C ILE A 5 -4.84 -37.66 44.72
N ILE A 6 -3.88 -37.01 45.37
CA ILE A 6 -3.92 -35.55 45.61
C ILE A 6 -3.62 -34.77 44.33
N PHE A 7 -2.81 -35.30 43.41
CA PHE A 7 -2.53 -34.64 42.12
C PHE A 7 -3.71 -34.66 41.16
N PHE A 8 -4.57 -35.67 41.22
CA PHE A 8 -5.77 -35.77 40.39
C PHE A 8 -6.91 -34.84 40.87
N LEU A 9 -7.01 -34.56 42.15
CA LEU A 9 -8.03 -33.64 42.71
C LEU A 9 -7.71 -32.17 42.46
N LEU A 10 -6.43 -31.80 42.41
CA LEU A 10 -6.00 -30.44 42.05
C LEU A 10 -6.16 -30.15 40.53
N PHE A 11 -6.09 -31.18 39.67
CA PHE A 11 -6.32 -31.03 38.24
C PHE A 11 -7.81 -30.80 37.93
N PHE A 12 -8.72 -31.44 38.63
CA PHE A 12 -10.16 -31.23 38.47
C PHE A 12 -10.68 -29.92 39.08
N LEU A 13 -10.03 -29.35 40.10
CA LEU A 13 -10.36 -28.02 40.61
C LEU A 13 -9.90 -26.89 39.66
N ASN A 14 -8.76 -27.03 39.00
CA ASN A 14 -8.31 -26.07 38.02
C ASN A 14 -9.14 -26.11 36.72
N CYS A 15 -9.64 -27.27 36.31
CA CYS A 15 -10.56 -27.36 35.17
C CYS A 15 -11.92 -26.73 35.44
N LYS A 16 -12.42 -26.76 36.69
CA LYS A 16 -13.68 -26.11 37.05
C LYS A 16 -13.56 -24.57 37.15
N LEU A 17 -12.41 -24.04 37.49
CA LEU A 17 -12.16 -22.59 37.50
C LEU A 17 -11.94 -22.05 36.10
N TYR A 18 -11.34 -22.83 35.18
CA TYR A 18 -11.20 -22.46 33.78
C TYR A 18 -12.52 -22.52 32.99
N SER A 19 -13.41 -23.45 33.33
CA SER A 19 -14.72 -23.54 32.68
C SER A 19 -15.70 -22.44 33.12
N LYS A 20 -15.51 -21.81 34.30
CA LYS A 20 -16.34 -20.70 34.74
C LYS A 20 -15.99 -19.35 34.10
N ASN A 21 -14.75 -19.18 33.63
CA ASN A 21 -14.34 -17.98 32.89
C ASN A 21 -14.63 -18.07 31.37
N ILE A 22 -14.81 -19.27 30.83
CA ILE A 22 -15.24 -19.49 29.45
C ILE A 22 -16.75 -19.30 29.29
N SER A 23 -17.54 -19.57 30.32
CA SER A 23 -19.00 -19.44 30.27
C SER A 23 -19.51 -17.98 30.32
N ASN A 24 -18.72 -17.03 30.80
CA ASN A 24 -19.10 -15.61 30.80
C ASN A 24 -18.82 -14.86 29.48
N ASN A 25 -17.99 -15.43 28.59
CA ASN A 25 -17.81 -14.90 27.24
C ASN A 25 -18.68 -15.60 26.17
N LEU A 26 -19.47 -16.61 26.56
CA LEU A 26 -20.38 -17.35 25.68
C LEU A 26 -21.84 -16.88 25.75
N LEU A 27 -22.14 -15.84 26.55
CA LEU A 27 -23.50 -15.32 26.69
C LEU A 27 -23.98 -14.42 25.54
N PHE A 28 -23.17 -14.26 24.46
CA PHE A 28 -23.62 -13.56 23.24
C PHE A 28 -23.89 -14.47 22.03
N TYR A 29 -23.89 -15.81 22.20
CA TYR A 29 -24.14 -16.77 21.10
C TYR A 29 -25.34 -17.69 21.35
N ASN A 30 -26.40 -17.19 21.99
CA ASN A 30 -27.68 -17.90 22.09
C ASN A 30 -28.81 -17.15 21.38
N SER A 31 -28.58 -16.68 20.15
CA SER A 31 -29.62 -16.60 19.14
C SER A 31 -29.38 -17.76 18.17
N ASN A 32 -30.26 -18.74 18.17
CA ASN A 32 -30.27 -19.84 17.20
C ASN A 32 -30.11 -19.25 15.79
N PRO A 33 -29.04 -19.57 15.02
CA PRO A 33 -28.84 -19.02 13.68
C PRO A 33 -30.01 -19.33 12.72
N SER A 34 -30.85 -20.31 13.08
CA SER A 34 -32.03 -20.73 12.32
C SER A 34 -33.25 -19.79 12.40
N GLN A 35 -33.17 -18.66 13.14
CA GLN A 35 -34.28 -17.69 13.25
C GLN A 35 -34.00 -16.32 12.62
N LEU A 36 -32.74 -15.97 12.30
CA LEU A 36 -32.41 -14.72 11.64
C LEU A 36 -32.55 -14.90 10.12
N LYS A 37 -33.60 -14.33 9.51
CA LYS A 37 -33.78 -14.32 8.04
C LYS A 37 -32.77 -13.41 7.35
N GLU A 38 -32.41 -12.30 7.97
CA GLU A 38 -31.46 -11.33 7.43
C GLU A 38 -30.65 -10.62 8.53
N LYS A 39 -29.46 -10.12 8.16
CA LYS A 39 -28.61 -9.25 8.99
C LYS A 39 -28.50 -7.90 8.31
N VAL A 40 -28.99 -6.83 8.96
CA VAL A 40 -28.89 -5.45 8.44
C VAL A 40 -27.60 -4.81 8.95
N LEU A 41 -26.81 -4.19 8.04
CA LEU A 41 -25.60 -3.45 8.35
C LEU A 41 -25.82 -1.97 7.95
N LYS A 42 -25.62 -1.08 8.93
CA LYS A 42 -25.78 0.38 8.76
C LYS A 42 -24.41 1.05 8.69
N GLY A 43 -24.25 2.01 7.80
CA GLY A 43 -23.01 2.75 7.58
C GLY A 43 -23.17 3.72 6.42
N PHE A 44 -22.15 3.83 5.56
CA PHE A 44 -22.19 4.71 4.38
C PHE A 44 -23.38 4.38 3.47
N PHE A 45 -23.50 3.11 3.07
CA PHE A 45 -24.75 2.57 2.52
C PHE A 45 -25.38 1.59 3.51
N GLU A 46 -26.70 1.60 3.66
CA GLU A 46 -27.40 0.54 4.39
C GLU A 46 -27.62 -0.66 3.47
N PHE A 47 -27.28 -1.86 3.94
CA PHE A 47 -27.53 -3.10 3.20
C PHE A 47 -27.89 -4.24 4.15
N SER A 48 -28.55 -5.28 3.62
CA SER A 48 -28.81 -6.50 4.37
C SER A 48 -28.20 -7.72 3.68
N TYR A 49 -27.77 -8.69 4.48
CA TYR A 49 -27.38 -10.03 4.06
C TYR A 49 -28.48 -11.01 4.39
N SER A 50 -28.98 -11.73 3.39
CA SER A 50 -29.97 -12.80 3.52
C SER A 50 -29.29 -14.12 3.83
N PHE A 51 -29.65 -14.75 4.96
CA PHE A 51 -29.11 -16.06 5.34
C PHE A 51 -29.74 -17.22 4.55
N GLU A 52 -30.89 -16.98 3.90
CA GLU A 52 -31.60 -18.01 3.12
C GLU A 52 -30.89 -18.31 1.80
N ASP A 53 -30.43 -17.28 1.11
CA ASP A 53 -29.88 -17.39 -0.25
C ASP A 53 -28.51 -16.69 -0.45
N GLY A 54 -27.91 -16.19 0.63
CA GLY A 54 -26.58 -15.59 0.62
C GLY A 54 -26.47 -14.27 -0.14
N ARG A 55 -27.58 -13.54 -0.33
CA ARG A 55 -27.60 -12.30 -1.11
C ARG A 55 -27.32 -11.06 -0.28
N ILE A 56 -26.73 -10.06 -0.92
CA ILE A 56 -26.60 -8.69 -0.41
C ILE A 56 -27.66 -7.81 -1.08
N ILE A 57 -28.59 -7.28 -0.30
CA ILE A 57 -29.59 -6.33 -0.77
C ILE A 57 -29.19 -4.92 -0.34
N LEU A 58 -28.82 -4.10 -1.30
CA LEU A 58 -28.42 -2.71 -1.08
C LEU A 58 -29.64 -1.80 -1.09
N LYS A 59 -29.73 -0.93 -0.08
CA LYS A 59 -30.79 0.07 0.08
C LYS A 59 -30.30 1.44 -0.40
N LEU A 60 -30.90 1.97 -1.42
CA LEU A 60 -30.60 3.27 -2.00
C LEU A 60 -31.72 4.28 -1.65
N ASN A 61 -31.38 5.33 -0.92
CA ASN A 61 -32.26 6.49 -0.78
C ASN A 61 -32.21 7.32 -2.06
N LYS A 62 -33.37 7.59 -2.69
CA LYS A 62 -33.49 8.26 -4.01
C LYS A 62 -32.86 9.65 -4.02
N ALA A 63 -33.04 10.43 -2.96
CA ALA A 63 -32.55 11.80 -2.88
C ALA A 63 -31.04 11.87 -2.48
N LYS A 64 -30.58 10.91 -1.66
CA LYS A 64 -29.25 10.90 -1.10
C LYS A 64 -28.24 10.16 -1.98
N HIS A 65 -28.65 9.07 -2.65
CA HIS A 65 -27.72 8.16 -3.29
C HIS A 65 -27.79 8.14 -4.83
N LEU A 66 -28.93 8.48 -5.45
CA LEU A 66 -29.01 8.53 -6.91
C LEU A 66 -28.29 9.76 -7.46
N GLU A 67 -27.48 9.55 -8.50
CA GLU A 67 -26.67 10.58 -9.18
C GLU A 67 -25.70 11.31 -8.22
N LYS A 68 -25.35 10.65 -7.10
CA LYS A 68 -24.29 11.09 -6.18
C LYS A 68 -23.08 10.21 -6.35
N GLU A 69 -21.95 10.87 -6.56
CA GLU A 69 -20.66 10.21 -6.78
C GLU A 69 -20.10 9.63 -5.48
N PHE A 70 -19.42 8.50 -5.61
CA PHE A 70 -18.62 7.86 -4.57
C PHE A 70 -17.48 7.10 -5.23
N LEU A 71 -16.48 6.66 -4.45
CA LEU A 71 -15.41 5.81 -4.98
C LEU A 71 -15.79 4.33 -4.87
N TYR A 72 -15.46 3.59 -5.91
CA TYR A 72 -15.42 2.14 -5.91
C TYR A 72 -13.97 1.67 -6.08
N VAL A 73 -13.49 0.85 -5.14
CA VAL A 73 -12.15 0.26 -5.17
C VAL A 73 -12.27 -1.25 -5.02
N SER A 74 -11.62 -2.02 -5.89
CA SER A 74 -11.44 -3.46 -5.69
C SER A 74 -10.10 -3.73 -5.02
N SER A 75 -10.01 -4.78 -4.21
CA SER A 75 -8.74 -5.23 -3.62
C SER A 75 -8.77 -6.73 -3.34
N LEU A 76 -7.65 -7.30 -2.88
CA LEU A 76 -7.59 -8.68 -2.39
C LEU A 76 -7.40 -8.69 -0.88
N SER A 77 -8.42 -9.09 -0.15
CA SER A 77 -8.33 -9.31 1.30
C SER A 77 -7.60 -10.61 1.64
N GLN A 78 -7.66 -11.62 0.74
CA GLN A 78 -6.82 -12.80 0.72
C GLN A 78 -6.42 -13.10 -0.73
N GLY A 79 -5.11 -13.13 -0.97
CA GLY A 79 -4.53 -13.49 -2.25
C GLY A 79 -3.92 -14.90 -2.24
N ILE A 80 -3.14 -15.20 -3.26
CA ILE A 80 -2.44 -16.49 -3.40
C ILE A 80 -1.01 -16.48 -2.85
N GLY A 81 -0.61 -15.44 -2.15
CA GLY A 81 0.72 -15.35 -1.54
C GLY A 81 1.88 -15.11 -2.52
N SER A 82 1.61 -14.57 -3.72
CA SER A 82 2.62 -14.27 -4.72
C SER A 82 2.39 -12.89 -5.35
N ASN A 83 3.30 -11.95 -5.12
CA ASN A 83 3.28 -10.69 -5.85
C ASN A 83 4.04 -10.75 -7.18
N ASP A 84 4.79 -11.82 -7.46
CA ASP A 84 5.33 -12.11 -8.80
C ASP A 84 4.20 -12.33 -9.82
N ILE A 85 3.11 -12.97 -9.38
CA ILE A 85 1.86 -13.07 -10.16
C ILE A 85 1.07 -11.75 -10.04
N GLY A 86 1.24 -11.00 -8.97
CA GLY A 86 0.49 -9.78 -8.66
C GLY A 86 -0.86 -10.07 -8.00
N LEU A 87 -0.96 -11.13 -7.20
CA LEU A 87 -2.18 -11.59 -6.52
C LEU A 87 -1.89 -11.89 -5.04
N ASP A 88 -1.20 -10.99 -4.36
CA ASP A 88 -0.94 -11.10 -2.94
C ASP A 88 -1.99 -10.35 -2.08
N ARG A 89 -2.01 -10.67 -0.79
CA ARG A 89 -2.92 -10.02 0.17
C ARG A 89 -2.67 -8.52 0.23
N GLY A 90 -3.74 -7.73 0.27
CA GLY A 90 -3.69 -6.28 0.43
C GLY A 90 -3.53 -5.51 -0.88
N GLN A 91 -3.40 -6.21 -2.03
CA GLN A 91 -3.25 -5.54 -3.31
C GLN A 91 -4.50 -4.73 -3.66
N LEU A 92 -4.32 -3.41 -3.87
CA LEU A 92 -5.37 -2.53 -4.38
C LEU A 92 -5.51 -2.68 -5.90
N GLY A 93 -6.74 -2.64 -6.38
CA GLY A 93 -7.08 -2.47 -7.79
C GLY A 93 -7.25 -1.00 -8.15
N GLU A 94 -7.89 -0.73 -9.29
CA GLU A 94 -8.15 0.62 -9.74
C GLU A 94 -9.23 1.31 -8.90
N GLU A 95 -9.01 2.60 -8.58
CA GLU A 95 -10.05 3.46 -8.04
C GLU A 95 -10.94 3.97 -9.17
N ARG A 96 -12.24 3.87 -8.97
CA ARG A 96 -13.24 4.34 -9.92
C ARG A 96 -14.21 5.29 -9.23
N LEU A 97 -14.34 6.51 -9.76
CA LEU A 97 -15.46 7.35 -9.40
C LEU A 97 -16.71 6.79 -10.05
N VAL A 98 -17.75 6.53 -9.27
CA VAL A 98 -18.99 5.93 -9.77
C VAL A 98 -20.23 6.60 -9.16
N TYR A 99 -21.38 6.41 -9.80
CA TYR A 99 -22.67 6.81 -9.25
C TYR A 99 -23.78 5.87 -9.70
N PHE A 100 -24.82 5.72 -8.88
CA PHE A 100 -26.03 5.01 -9.26
C PHE A 100 -26.99 5.90 -10.03
N LYS A 101 -27.49 5.42 -11.17
CA LYS A 101 -28.50 6.11 -12.00
C LYS A 101 -29.68 5.21 -12.27
N LYS A 102 -30.89 5.75 -12.11
CA LYS A 102 -32.10 5.05 -12.50
C LYS A 102 -32.34 5.19 -14.00
N MET A 103 -32.53 4.08 -14.71
CA MET A 103 -32.85 4.01 -16.14
C MET A 103 -34.01 3.03 -16.34
N GLY A 104 -35.22 3.56 -16.51
CA GLY A 104 -36.42 2.73 -16.61
C GLY A 104 -36.67 1.91 -15.34
N ASP A 105 -36.67 0.60 -15.49
CA ASP A 105 -36.88 -0.39 -14.45
C ASP A 105 -35.56 -0.88 -13.80
N LYS A 106 -34.42 -0.29 -14.19
CA LYS A 106 -33.09 -0.66 -13.70
C LYS A 106 -32.40 0.47 -12.93
N ILE A 107 -31.46 0.08 -12.07
CA ILE A 107 -30.41 0.95 -11.56
C ILE A 107 -29.11 0.54 -12.25
N VAL A 108 -28.37 1.49 -12.80
CA VAL A 108 -27.05 1.26 -13.39
C VAL A 108 -25.97 1.90 -12.55
N LEU A 109 -24.82 1.24 -12.42
CA LEU A 109 -23.60 1.77 -11.83
C LEU A 109 -22.74 2.35 -12.96
N VAL A 110 -22.58 3.67 -12.96
CA VAL A 110 -21.93 4.43 -14.04
C VAL A 110 -20.60 4.99 -13.56
N GLN A 111 -19.56 4.80 -14.34
CA GLN A 111 -18.26 5.46 -14.20
C GLN A 111 -18.19 6.59 -15.23
N PRO A 112 -18.10 7.88 -14.81
CA PRO A 112 -17.88 9.00 -15.72
C PRO A 112 -16.44 8.98 -16.25
N ASN A 113 -16.24 9.64 -17.39
CA ASN A 113 -14.89 9.88 -17.88
C ASN A 113 -14.28 11.09 -17.17
N LEU A 114 -13.22 10.89 -16.39
CA LEU A 114 -12.54 11.96 -15.66
C LEU A 114 -11.22 12.38 -16.31
N ILE A 115 -10.81 11.71 -17.39
CA ILE A 115 -9.59 12.06 -18.12
C ILE A 115 -9.83 13.35 -18.92
N PHE A 116 -11.02 13.51 -19.48
CA PHE A 116 -11.40 14.67 -20.26
C PHE A 116 -12.46 15.49 -19.52
N ARG A 117 -12.13 16.76 -19.23
CA ARG A 117 -12.93 17.63 -18.36
C ARG A 117 -13.11 19.01 -18.97
N SER A 118 -14.02 19.79 -18.41
CA SER A 118 -14.08 21.24 -18.56
C SER A 118 -14.29 21.89 -17.20
N SER A 119 -13.40 22.78 -16.79
CA SER A 119 -13.55 23.63 -15.60
C SER A 119 -14.38 24.90 -15.88
N SER A 120 -14.83 25.11 -17.12
CA SER A 120 -15.63 26.25 -17.54
C SER A 120 -16.88 26.45 -16.67
N SER A 121 -17.28 27.70 -16.48
CA SER A 121 -18.59 28.04 -15.89
C SER A 121 -19.75 27.80 -16.86
N ASN A 122 -19.47 27.67 -18.17
CA ASN A 122 -20.47 27.44 -19.22
C ASN A 122 -20.96 25.99 -19.17
N LYS A 123 -22.23 25.82 -18.79
CA LYS A 123 -22.89 24.51 -18.69
C LYS A 123 -23.00 23.76 -20.01
N LEU A 124 -23.13 24.49 -21.15
CA LEU A 124 -23.26 23.89 -22.47
C LEU A 124 -21.90 23.33 -22.94
N GLU A 125 -20.81 24.01 -22.64
CA GLU A 125 -19.46 23.50 -22.88
C GLU A 125 -19.17 22.24 -22.08
N LYS A 126 -19.48 22.23 -20.79
CA LYS A 126 -19.40 21.00 -19.97
C LYS A 126 -20.20 19.86 -20.56
N LYS A 127 -21.45 20.15 -20.99
CA LYS A 127 -22.30 19.15 -21.61
C LYS A 127 -21.70 18.62 -22.92
N SER A 128 -21.10 19.48 -23.73
CA SER A 128 -20.44 19.08 -24.98
C SER A 128 -19.28 18.10 -24.71
N ILE A 129 -18.46 18.34 -23.66
CA ILE A 129 -17.40 17.42 -23.26
C ILE A 129 -17.97 16.09 -22.73
N ASP A 130 -19.00 16.15 -21.88
CA ASP A 130 -19.70 14.96 -21.36
C ASP A 130 -20.32 14.08 -22.45
N GLU A 131 -20.73 14.68 -23.57
CA GLU A 131 -21.30 13.97 -24.72
C GLU A 131 -20.21 13.48 -25.71
N ALA A 132 -19.05 14.13 -25.74
CA ALA A 132 -17.94 13.75 -26.61
C ALA A 132 -17.17 12.49 -26.11
N PHE A 133 -17.14 12.25 -24.81
CA PHE A 133 -16.35 11.18 -24.21
C PHE A 133 -17.23 10.16 -23.50
N ALA A 134 -17.06 8.88 -23.85
CA ALA A 134 -17.88 7.80 -23.34
C ALA A 134 -17.76 7.63 -21.82
N LYS A 135 -18.89 7.34 -21.18
CA LYS A 135 -18.98 6.80 -19.81
C LYS A 135 -19.03 5.28 -19.87
N SER A 136 -18.61 4.61 -18.79
CA SER A 136 -18.73 3.16 -18.67
C SER A 136 -19.88 2.79 -17.74
N VAL A 137 -20.74 1.87 -18.16
CA VAL A 137 -21.71 1.23 -17.28
C VAL A 137 -21.10 -0.05 -16.76
N LEU A 138 -20.71 -0.07 -15.48
CA LEU A 138 -20.04 -1.21 -14.86
C LEU A 138 -21.01 -2.36 -14.59
N PHE A 139 -22.26 -2.04 -14.24
CA PHE A 139 -23.30 -3.05 -14.00
C PHE A 139 -24.72 -2.46 -14.08
N GLY A 140 -25.69 -3.33 -14.38
CA GLY A 140 -27.13 -3.02 -14.36
C GLY A 140 -27.88 -3.91 -13.38
N PHE A 141 -28.50 -3.30 -12.36
CA PHE A 141 -29.25 -3.99 -11.31
C PHE A 141 -30.75 -3.96 -11.62
N ASN A 142 -31.43 -5.08 -11.50
CA ASN A 142 -32.87 -5.12 -11.44
C ASN A 142 -33.35 -4.55 -10.09
N ILE A 143 -34.42 -3.77 -10.11
CA ILE A 143 -35.03 -3.23 -8.89
C ILE A 143 -35.79 -4.36 -8.20
N TYR A 144 -35.29 -4.76 -7.02
CA TYR A 144 -35.92 -5.78 -6.18
C TYR A 144 -37.21 -5.26 -5.53
N LYS A 145 -37.14 -4.03 -5.01
CA LYS A 145 -38.28 -3.34 -4.38
C LYS A 145 -38.08 -1.83 -4.50
N SER A 146 -39.21 -1.10 -4.66
CA SER A 146 -39.17 0.37 -4.65
C SER A 146 -40.29 0.91 -3.78
N THR A 147 -39.97 1.92 -2.98
CA THR A 147 -40.94 2.72 -2.20
C THR A 147 -40.95 4.17 -2.73
N LYS A 148 -41.68 5.07 -2.06
CA LYS A 148 -41.66 6.49 -2.40
C LYS A 148 -40.25 7.10 -2.32
N THR A 149 -39.45 6.74 -1.30
CA THR A 149 -38.16 7.34 -0.98
C THR A 149 -36.94 6.42 -1.21
N GLU A 150 -37.16 5.12 -1.37
CA GLU A 150 -36.08 4.12 -1.38
C GLU A 150 -36.20 3.15 -2.55
N ILE A 151 -35.08 2.62 -2.98
CA ILE A 151 -34.93 1.52 -3.95
C ILE A 151 -34.04 0.45 -3.32
N PHE A 152 -34.39 -0.80 -3.51
CA PHE A 152 -33.62 -1.95 -3.09
C PHE A 152 -33.15 -2.72 -4.32
N ILE A 153 -31.86 -3.01 -4.39
CA ILE A 153 -31.24 -3.77 -5.49
C ILE A 153 -30.46 -4.96 -4.95
N ASP A 154 -30.43 -6.05 -5.70
CA ASP A 154 -29.53 -7.17 -5.41
C ASP A 154 -28.12 -6.84 -5.92
N LEU A 155 -27.19 -6.62 -4.98
CA LEU A 155 -25.80 -6.28 -5.28
C LEU A 155 -24.95 -7.51 -5.60
N THR A 156 -25.40 -8.71 -5.20
CA THR A 156 -24.64 -9.96 -5.28
C THR A 156 -24.09 -10.27 -6.67
N PRO A 157 -24.86 -10.14 -7.78
CA PRO A 157 -24.34 -10.43 -9.10
C PRO A 157 -23.16 -9.55 -9.54
N PHE A 158 -23.11 -8.30 -9.05
CA PHE A 158 -21.96 -7.41 -9.26
C PHE A 158 -20.76 -7.84 -8.44
N LEU A 159 -20.96 -8.13 -7.16
CA LEU A 159 -19.89 -8.56 -6.25
C LEU A 159 -19.23 -9.87 -6.70
N MET A 160 -19.98 -10.73 -7.37
CA MET A 160 -19.51 -12.03 -7.88
C MET A 160 -18.78 -11.94 -9.24
N GLN A 161 -18.48 -10.75 -9.75
CA GLN A 161 -17.66 -10.55 -10.94
C GLN A 161 -16.17 -10.47 -10.59
N ASP A 162 -15.29 -10.84 -11.52
CA ASP A 162 -13.84 -10.62 -11.41
C ASP A 162 -13.48 -9.14 -11.65
N MET A 163 -13.82 -8.29 -10.69
CA MET A 163 -13.57 -6.85 -10.78
C MET A 163 -12.11 -6.49 -10.51
N HIS A 164 -11.35 -7.41 -9.90
CA HIS A 164 -9.91 -7.23 -9.65
C HIS A 164 -9.05 -7.68 -10.84
N GLY A 165 -9.63 -8.45 -11.76
CA GLY A 165 -8.95 -8.96 -12.96
C GLY A 165 -8.01 -10.12 -12.65
N VAL A 166 -8.41 -11.03 -11.78
CA VAL A 166 -7.61 -12.21 -11.39
C VAL A 166 -7.35 -13.11 -12.60
N SER A 167 -8.39 -13.38 -13.40
CA SER A 167 -8.27 -14.21 -14.61
C SER A 167 -7.29 -13.61 -15.63
N ASP A 168 -7.45 -12.32 -15.93
CA ASP A 168 -6.58 -11.60 -16.85
C ASP A 168 -5.12 -11.58 -16.38
N ARG A 169 -4.92 -11.49 -15.07
CA ARG A 169 -3.59 -11.42 -14.46
C ARG A 169 -2.87 -12.75 -14.53
N LEU A 170 -3.59 -13.85 -14.25
CA LEU A 170 -3.08 -15.21 -14.42
C LEU A 170 -2.68 -15.47 -15.87
N GLU A 171 -3.52 -15.08 -16.82
CA GLU A 171 -3.25 -15.25 -18.25
C GLU A 171 -2.03 -14.42 -18.70
N LYS A 172 -1.99 -13.12 -18.38
CA LYS A 172 -0.87 -12.23 -18.72
C LYS A 172 0.47 -12.67 -18.13
N ARG A 173 0.45 -13.39 -17.01
CA ARG A 173 1.65 -13.94 -16.37
C ARG A 173 2.00 -15.35 -16.89
N GLY A 174 1.22 -15.91 -17.83
CA GLY A 174 1.45 -17.23 -18.37
C GLY A 174 1.14 -18.37 -17.40
N GLU A 175 0.37 -18.09 -16.34
CA GLU A 175 0.03 -19.09 -15.33
C GLU A 175 -1.15 -19.98 -15.72
N GLY A 176 -1.90 -19.60 -16.77
CA GLY A 176 -3.01 -20.38 -17.36
C GLY A 176 -4.26 -19.56 -17.58
N THR A 177 -5.26 -20.18 -18.20
CA THR A 177 -6.57 -19.57 -18.47
C THR A 177 -7.59 -20.06 -17.44
N TYR A 178 -8.24 -19.12 -16.77
CA TYR A 178 -9.15 -19.38 -15.66
C TYR A 178 -10.45 -18.63 -15.82
N MET A 179 -11.54 -19.21 -15.31
CA MET A 179 -12.88 -18.60 -15.25
C MET A 179 -13.48 -18.77 -13.86
N ILE A 180 -14.34 -17.84 -13.44
CA ILE A 180 -15.07 -17.93 -12.17
C ILE A 180 -15.94 -19.17 -12.15
N ASP A 181 -15.79 -19.97 -11.09
CA ASP A 181 -16.68 -21.06 -10.73
C ASP A 181 -17.72 -20.59 -9.73
N LYS A 182 -18.91 -20.29 -10.22
CA LYS A 182 -20.00 -19.74 -9.40
C LYS A 182 -20.46 -20.69 -8.29
N ASN A 183 -20.33 -22.02 -8.51
CA ASN A 183 -20.75 -23.01 -7.51
C ASN A 183 -19.81 -23.08 -6.31
N ARG A 184 -18.57 -22.59 -6.47
CA ARG A 184 -17.55 -22.57 -5.43
C ARG A 184 -17.19 -21.15 -4.99
N SER A 185 -18.09 -20.19 -5.26
CA SER A 185 -17.92 -18.78 -4.90
C SER A 185 -19.10 -18.30 -4.08
N ALA A 186 -18.85 -17.47 -3.07
CA ALA A 186 -19.90 -16.97 -2.16
C ALA A 186 -19.50 -15.66 -1.48
N ILE A 187 -20.49 -14.92 -0.97
CA ILE A 187 -20.25 -13.77 -0.08
C ILE A 187 -19.61 -14.26 1.22
N PHE A 188 -18.54 -13.60 1.64
CA PHE A 188 -17.85 -13.87 2.90
C PHE A 188 -18.26 -12.86 3.96
N LEU A 189 -19.30 -13.22 4.74
CA LEU A 189 -19.97 -12.30 5.66
C LEU A 189 -19.07 -11.82 6.80
N GLU A 190 -18.10 -12.62 7.24
CA GLU A 190 -17.20 -12.28 8.36
C GLU A 190 -16.37 -11.03 8.08
N ARG A 191 -16.00 -10.79 6.83
CA ARG A 191 -15.25 -9.63 6.37
C ARG A 191 -16.11 -8.59 5.64
N THR A 192 -17.40 -8.84 5.49
CA THR A 192 -18.37 -7.86 4.99
C THR A 192 -18.75 -6.92 6.13
N LYS A 193 -18.34 -5.66 6.06
CA LYS A 193 -18.41 -4.66 7.13
C LYS A 193 -19.09 -3.39 6.64
N ASN A 194 -19.46 -2.52 7.57
CA ASN A 194 -20.04 -1.22 7.21
C ASN A 194 -19.58 -0.16 8.20
N PHE A 195 -18.95 0.90 7.69
CA PHE A 195 -18.38 2.00 8.46
C PHE A 195 -19.10 3.31 8.11
N PRO A 196 -18.92 4.38 8.90
CA PRO A 196 -19.57 5.66 8.64
C PRO A 196 -19.26 6.26 7.26
N LYS A 197 -18.04 6.01 6.71
CA LYS A 197 -17.56 6.58 5.44
C LYS A 197 -17.31 5.54 4.35
N ASN A 198 -17.49 4.25 4.62
CA ASN A 198 -17.32 3.21 3.61
C ASN A 198 -18.15 1.96 3.92
N SER A 199 -18.57 1.29 2.86
CA SER A 199 -19.24 -0.02 2.91
C SER A 199 -18.36 -1.04 2.21
N GLU A 200 -18.11 -2.16 2.88
CA GLU A 200 -17.10 -3.14 2.54
C GLU A 200 -17.72 -4.52 2.33
N PHE A 201 -17.49 -5.10 1.16
CA PHE A 201 -18.03 -6.40 0.78
C PHE A 201 -16.89 -7.34 0.42
N ASP A 202 -16.85 -8.51 1.05
CA ASP A 202 -15.84 -9.52 0.78
C ASP A 202 -16.48 -10.75 0.13
N VAL A 203 -15.85 -11.24 -0.93
CA VAL A 203 -16.36 -12.35 -1.72
C VAL A 203 -15.25 -13.38 -1.94
N MET A 204 -15.50 -14.60 -1.50
CA MET A 204 -14.67 -15.73 -1.85
C MET A 204 -14.97 -16.11 -3.30
N LEU A 205 -14.02 -15.83 -4.22
CA LEU A 205 -14.10 -16.20 -5.63
C LEU A 205 -13.16 -17.36 -5.92
N THR A 206 -13.71 -18.42 -6.49
CA THR A 206 -12.94 -19.57 -6.98
C THR A 206 -12.89 -19.54 -8.50
N PHE A 207 -11.69 -19.72 -9.02
CA PHE A 207 -11.42 -19.75 -10.44
C PHE A 207 -10.99 -21.17 -10.84
N SER A 208 -11.65 -21.75 -11.84
CA SER A 208 -11.33 -23.06 -12.40
C SER A 208 -10.63 -22.89 -13.74
N GLY A 209 -9.54 -23.63 -13.95
CA GLY A 209 -8.78 -23.49 -15.19
C GLY A 209 -7.71 -24.55 -15.39
N ILE A 210 -6.88 -24.32 -16.40
CA ILE A 210 -5.78 -25.20 -16.80
C ILE A 210 -4.47 -24.48 -16.45
N PRO A 211 -3.73 -24.94 -15.42
CA PRO A 211 -2.44 -24.36 -15.05
C PRO A 211 -1.38 -24.64 -16.11
N THR A 212 -0.65 -23.61 -16.53
CA THR A 212 0.49 -23.71 -17.46
C THR A 212 1.79 -23.21 -16.85
N GLY A 213 1.69 -22.23 -15.93
CA GLY A 213 2.84 -21.62 -15.28
C GLY A 213 3.32 -22.37 -14.05
N LYS A 214 4.57 -22.11 -13.65
CA LYS A 214 5.21 -22.75 -12.49
C LYS A 214 4.94 -22.02 -11.17
N LEU A 215 4.75 -20.70 -11.20
CA LEU A 215 4.57 -19.91 -9.97
C LEU A 215 3.29 -20.29 -9.25
N LEU A 216 2.17 -20.37 -9.97
CA LEU A 216 0.89 -20.77 -9.40
C LEU A 216 0.92 -22.16 -8.74
N GLN A 217 1.65 -23.10 -9.35
CA GLN A 217 1.80 -24.45 -8.84
C GLN A 217 2.56 -24.51 -7.50
N THR A 218 3.39 -23.51 -7.21
CA THR A 218 4.15 -23.43 -5.94
C THR A 218 3.37 -22.82 -4.79
N VAL A 219 2.28 -22.10 -5.07
CA VAL A 219 1.53 -21.32 -4.06
C VAL A 219 0.10 -21.79 -3.86
N THR A 220 -0.42 -22.68 -4.70
CA THR A 220 -1.79 -23.20 -4.58
C THR A 220 -1.79 -24.71 -4.33
N PRO A 221 -2.60 -25.21 -3.38
CA PRO A 221 -2.68 -26.66 -3.11
C PRO A 221 -3.23 -27.47 -4.29
N PHE A 222 -4.12 -26.84 -5.07
CA PHE A 222 -4.71 -27.46 -6.26
C PHE A 222 -4.79 -26.42 -7.40
N PRO A 223 -3.77 -26.36 -8.26
CA PRO A 223 -3.64 -25.30 -9.28
C PRO A 223 -4.79 -25.21 -10.30
N LYS A 224 -5.59 -26.28 -10.47
CA LYS A 224 -6.81 -26.24 -11.31
C LYS A 224 -7.97 -25.48 -10.66
N SER A 225 -7.86 -25.10 -9.38
CA SER A 225 -8.87 -24.40 -8.61
C SER A 225 -8.21 -23.37 -7.69
N VAL A 226 -8.22 -22.12 -8.10
CA VAL A 226 -7.60 -21.00 -7.39
C VAL A 226 -8.67 -20.22 -6.67
N THR A 227 -8.55 -20.02 -5.36
CA THR A 227 -9.50 -19.23 -4.57
C THR A 227 -8.81 -18.01 -4.00
N VAL A 228 -9.43 -16.84 -4.18
CA VAL A 228 -9.05 -15.59 -3.57
C VAL A 228 -10.25 -14.97 -2.86
N HIS A 229 -10.01 -14.03 -1.94
CA HIS A 229 -11.05 -13.17 -1.43
C HIS A 229 -10.93 -11.79 -2.09
N GLN A 230 -11.84 -11.53 -3.02
CA GLN A 230 -11.98 -10.22 -3.64
C GLN A 230 -12.80 -9.32 -2.72
N HIS A 231 -12.27 -8.15 -2.48
CA HIS A 231 -12.87 -7.15 -1.62
C HIS A 231 -13.35 -5.95 -2.43
N HIS A 232 -14.55 -5.47 -2.14
CA HIS A 232 -15.16 -4.31 -2.80
C HIS A 232 -15.42 -3.23 -1.75
N SER A 233 -14.87 -2.06 -1.98
CA SER A 233 -15.03 -0.89 -1.13
C SER A 233 -15.84 0.18 -1.84
N PHE A 234 -16.96 0.60 -1.25
CA PHE A 234 -17.70 1.80 -1.63
C PHE A 234 -17.38 2.89 -0.63
N VAL A 235 -16.69 3.94 -1.06
CA VAL A 235 -16.10 4.96 -0.19
C VAL A 235 -16.75 6.31 -0.44
N GLU A 236 -17.13 7.00 0.65
CA GLU A 236 -17.61 8.39 0.61
C GLU A 236 -16.49 9.30 0.13
N LEU A 237 -16.82 10.18 -0.82
CA LEU A 237 -15.86 11.19 -1.28
C LEU A 237 -15.67 12.27 -0.22
N PRO A 238 -14.45 12.84 -0.12
CA PRO A 238 -14.19 13.99 0.74
C PRO A 238 -15.09 15.19 0.40
N ASP A 239 -15.18 16.12 1.34
CA ASP A 239 -15.85 17.40 1.11
C ASP A 239 -15.13 18.24 0.01
N LYS A 240 -15.75 19.35 -0.39
CA LYS A 240 -15.23 20.21 -1.47
C LYS A 240 -14.25 21.28 -0.98
N ASN A 241 -13.76 21.21 0.26
CA ASN A 241 -12.87 22.22 0.84
C ASN A 241 -11.40 21.96 0.53
N TYR A 242 -11.07 20.81 -0.07
CA TYR A 242 -9.71 20.52 -0.51
C TYR A 242 -9.37 21.38 -1.75
N ILE A 243 -8.20 22.02 -1.70
CA ILE A 243 -7.66 22.82 -2.80
C ILE A 243 -6.53 22.01 -3.43
N PRO A 244 -6.70 21.53 -4.69
CA PRO A 244 -5.64 20.85 -5.41
C PRO A 244 -4.40 21.75 -5.55
N ARG A 245 -3.21 21.16 -5.49
CA ARG A 245 -1.94 21.83 -5.77
C ARG A 245 -1.48 21.47 -7.16
N GLU A 246 -1.06 22.48 -7.93
CA GLU A 246 -0.50 22.24 -9.26
C GLU A 246 0.81 21.46 -9.17
N PHE A 247 1.01 20.57 -10.12
CA PHE A 247 2.19 19.73 -10.21
C PHE A 247 3.31 20.45 -10.99
N ASP A 248 4.52 20.37 -10.46
CA ASP A 248 5.74 20.72 -11.21
C ASP A 248 6.60 19.45 -11.40
N PRO A 249 7.14 19.18 -12.60
CA PRO A 249 7.94 17.98 -12.84
C PRO A 249 9.24 17.92 -12.01
N ARG A 250 9.66 19.01 -11.39
CA ARG A 250 10.82 19.08 -10.49
C ARG A 250 10.50 18.73 -9.04
N SER A 251 9.23 18.55 -8.69
CA SER A 251 8.79 18.52 -7.27
C SER A 251 9.01 17.19 -6.54
N GLY A 252 9.29 16.11 -7.28
CA GLY A 252 9.34 14.77 -6.68
C GLY A 252 7.97 14.15 -6.38
N ALA A 253 6.88 14.86 -6.64
CA ALA A 253 5.54 14.37 -6.38
C ALA A 253 5.00 13.48 -7.51
N ASN A 254 4.11 12.56 -7.17
CA ASN A 254 3.24 11.88 -8.12
C ASN A 254 2.09 12.80 -8.52
N GLY A 255 1.59 12.66 -9.76
CA GLY A 255 0.59 13.55 -10.32
C GLY A 255 -0.65 12.86 -10.87
N LEU A 256 -1.81 13.46 -10.62
CA LEU A 256 -3.09 13.13 -11.27
C LEU A 256 -3.22 13.93 -12.56
N HIS A 257 -3.22 13.25 -13.70
CA HIS A 257 -3.30 13.87 -15.02
C HIS A 257 -4.71 13.88 -15.60
N PHE A 258 -5.10 14.98 -16.23
CA PHE A 258 -6.33 15.11 -17.00
C PHE A 258 -6.19 16.17 -18.09
N PHE A 259 -7.15 16.23 -19.02
CA PHE A 259 -7.22 17.26 -20.06
C PHE A 259 -8.40 18.18 -19.81
N ASP A 260 -8.12 19.48 -19.63
CA ASP A 260 -9.15 20.52 -19.45
C ASP A 260 -9.35 21.27 -20.75
N TYR A 261 -10.48 21.04 -21.39
CA TYR A 261 -10.83 21.65 -22.66
C TYR A 261 -11.29 23.12 -22.57
N SER A 262 -11.46 23.65 -21.35
CA SER A 262 -11.71 25.07 -21.13
C SER A 262 -10.44 25.92 -21.07
N THR A 263 -9.26 25.29 -21.16
CA THR A 263 -7.98 25.99 -21.20
C THR A 263 -7.89 26.87 -22.44
N PRO A 264 -7.31 28.09 -22.35
CA PRO A 264 -7.10 28.96 -23.52
C PRO A 264 -6.34 28.25 -24.66
N VAL A 265 -6.67 28.60 -25.92
CA VAL A 265 -6.15 27.92 -27.12
C VAL A 265 -4.63 27.93 -27.22
N ASN A 266 -3.98 28.94 -26.65
CA ASN A 266 -2.52 29.09 -26.61
C ASN A 266 -1.84 28.35 -25.44
N GLU A 267 -2.60 27.65 -24.61
CA GLU A 267 -2.08 26.88 -23.48
C GLU A 267 -2.30 25.37 -23.68
N THR A 268 -1.54 24.55 -22.96
CA THR A 268 -1.76 23.10 -22.96
C THR A 268 -3.04 22.73 -22.23
N THR A 269 -3.84 21.86 -22.82
CA THR A 269 -5.03 21.30 -22.17
C THR A 269 -4.67 20.32 -21.04
N LYS A 270 -3.46 19.75 -21.05
CA LYS A 270 -3.00 18.83 -20.02
C LYS A 270 -2.76 19.57 -18.71
N LYS A 271 -3.52 19.20 -17.69
CA LYS A 271 -3.36 19.66 -16.31
C LYS A 271 -2.93 18.49 -15.43
N THR A 272 -2.22 18.81 -14.36
CA THR A 272 -1.75 17.80 -13.41
C THR A 272 -1.85 18.36 -12.01
N TYR A 273 -2.40 17.58 -11.08
CA TYR A 273 -2.45 17.92 -9.66
C TYR A 273 -1.53 16.99 -8.88
N VAL A 274 -0.88 17.52 -7.85
CA VAL A 274 -0.08 16.74 -6.88
C VAL A 274 -0.99 15.78 -6.12
N LEU A 275 -0.57 14.52 -5.98
CA LEU A 275 -1.19 13.57 -5.05
C LEU A 275 -0.68 13.88 -3.64
N ARG A 276 -1.58 14.21 -2.71
CA ARG A 276 -1.21 14.48 -1.32
C ARG A 276 -2.38 14.31 -0.36
N HIS A 277 -2.10 14.01 0.89
CA HIS A 277 -3.09 14.11 1.97
C HIS A 277 -3.51 15.56 2.19
N ARG A 278 -4.72 15.76 2.67
CA ARG A 278 -5.14 17.06 3.20
C ARG A 278 -4.37 17.36 4.47
N LEU A 279 -3.63 18.45 4.47
CA LEU A 279 -2.91 18.93 5.65
C LEU A 279 -2.98 20.46 5.70
N LYS A 280 -3.37 21.01 6.85
CA LYS A 280 -3.43 22.47 7.10
C LYS A 280 -2.95 22.78 8.50
N LYS A 281 -2.23 23.89 8.66
CA LYS A 281 -1.87 24.43 9.97
C LYS A 281 -3.12 24.87 10.74
N LYS A 282 -3.17 24.64 12.04
CA LYS A 282 -4.20 25.24 12.92
C LYS A 282 -4.12 26.77 12.90
N ASN A 283 -2.89 27.30 12.85
CA ASN A 283 -2.62 28.71 12.72
C ASN A 283 -1.61 28.94 11.58
N SER A 284 -2.11 29.36 10.42
CA SER A 284 -1.28 29.59 9.23
C SER A 284 -0.35 30.79 9.34
N SER A 285 -0.57 31.71 10.31
CA SER A 285 0.29 32.87 10.56
C SER A 285 1.54 32.52 11.36
N GLU A 286 1.57 31.36 12.02
CA GLU A 286 2.73 30.91 12.79
C GLU A 286 3.73 30.17 11.89
N SER A 287 5.02 30.41 12.11
CA SER A 287 6.09 29.68 11.42
C SER A 287 6.01 28.18 11.69
N ILE A 288 5.68 27.79 12.93
CA ILE A 288 5.48 26.42 13.37
C ILE A 288 4.10 26.30 14.02
N SER A 289 3.27 25.36 13.55
CA SER A 289 1.93 25.11 14.07
C SER A 289 1.60 23.61 14.04
N GLU A 290 0.76 23.15 14.94
CA GLU A 290 0.14 21.84 14.80
C GLU A 290 -0.75 21.78 13.54
N ALA A 291 -0.95 20.59 13.01
CA ALA A 291 -1.96 20.37 11.96
C ALA A 291 -3.37 20.37 12.54
N VAL A 292 -4.36 20.80 11.74
CA VAL A 292 -5.80 20.64 12.07
C VAL A 292 -6.13 19.16 12.27
N GLU A 293 -5.70 18.33 11.34
CA GLU A 293 -5.74 16.87 11.43
C GLU A 293 -4.35 16.32 11.04
N PRO A 294 -3.64 15.63 11.94
CA PRO A 294 -2.37 15.01 11.60
C PRO A 294 -2.57 13.79 10.69
N ILE A 295 -1.57 13.47 9.88
CA ILE A 295 -1.50 12.25 9.09
C ILE A 295 -1.01 11.14 10.01
N ILE A 296 -1.87 10.14 10.28
CA ILE A 296 -1.53 9.03 11.17
C ILE A 296 -1.58 7.72 10.37
N TYR A 297 -0.51 6.94 10.46
CA TYR A 297 -0.45 5.58 9.93
C TYR A 297 -0.53 4.57 11.06
N TYR A 298 -1.21 3.46 10.81
CA TYR A 298 -1.43 2.41 11.79
C TYR A 298 -0.77 1.13 11.35
N LEU A 299 0.20 0.66 12.16
CA LEU A 299 0.92 -0.58 11.90
C LEU A 299 0.11 -1.80 12.35
N ASP A 300 0.09 -2.83 11.51
CA ASP A 300 -0.53 -4.15 11.76
C ASP A 300 0.00 -4.76 13.06
N ASN A 301 -0.91 -5.11 13.98
CA ASN A 301 -0.60 -5.72 15.28
C ASN A 301 0.16 -7.04 15.15
N GLY A 302 0.01 -7.74 14.02
CA GLY A 302 0.70 -9.00 13.73
C GLY A 302 2.18 -8.86 13.40
N THR A 303 2.72 -7.64 13.35
CA THR A 303 4.14 -7.40 13.06
C THR A 303 5.01 -7.80 14.26
N PRO A 304 5.99 -8.72 14.10
CA PRO A 304 6.83 -9.18 15.21
C PRO A 304 7.96 -8.19 15.54
N GLU A 305 8.49 -8.25 16.76
CA GLU A 305 9.77 -7.61 17.10
C GLU A 305 10.95 -8.42 16.50
N PRO A 306 12.06 -7.76 16.15
CA PRO A 306 12.37 -6.32 16.22
C PRO A 306 11.86 -5.51 15.02
N VAL A 307 11.18 -6.14 14.08
CA VAL A 307 10.70 -5.49 12.84
C VAL A 307 9.67 -4.41 13.16
N ARG A 308 8.79 -4.63 14.11
CA ARG A 308 7.77 -3.66 14.54
C ARG A 308 8.41 -2.33 14.92
N SER A 309 9.39 -2.36 15.83
CA SER A 309 10.11 -1.15 16.26
C SER A 309 10.82 -0.47 15.10
N ALA A 310 11.48 -1.24 14.23
CA ALA A 310 12.17 -0.71 13.05
C ALA A 310 11.22 -0.02 12.05
N LEU A 311 10.05 -0.58 11.80
CA LEU A 311 9.07 0.01 10.90
C LEU A 311 8.51 1.33 11.44
N ILE A 312 8.25 1.40 12.75
CA ILE A 312 7.79 2.63 13.41
C ILE A 312 8.88 3.69 13.34
N GLU A 313 10.11 3.35 13.73
CA GLU A 313 11.24 4.29 13.75
C GLU A 313 11.52 4.86 12.36
N GLY A 314 11.71 3.99 11.35
CA GLY A 314 11.99 4.44 9.98
C GLY A 314 10.87 5.25 9.38
N GLY A 315 9.62 4.84 9.59
CA GLY A 315 8.46 5.61 9.09
C GLY A 315 8.33 6.98 9.78
N MET A 316 8.65 7.08 11.06
CA MET A 316 8.63 8.34 11.81
C MET A 316 9.65 9.38 11.31
N TRP A 317 10.63 8.99 10.48
CA TRP A 317 11.55 9.96 9.88
C TRP A 317 10.82 11.04 9.05
N TRP A 318 9.70 10.72 8.44
CA TRP A 318 8.89 11.71 7.72
C TRP A 318 8.43 12.88 8.59
N ASN A 319 8.27 12.70 9.91
CA ASN A 319 7.93 13.81 10.79
C ASN A 319 8.99 14.94 10.75
N GLN A 320 10.26 14.62 10.54
CA GLN A 320 11.34 15.60 10.37
C GLN A 320 11.10 16.49 9.14
N ALA A 321 10.61 15.93 8.03
CA ALA A 321 10.29 16.70 6.82
C ALA A 321 9.05 17.59 7.03
N PHE A 322 8.05 17.10 7.75
CA PHE A 322 6.88 17.92 8.10
C PHE A 322 7.23 19.03 9.09
N GLU A 323 8.14 18.79 10.03
CA GLU A 323 8.65 19.83 10.94
C GLU A 323 9.42 20.90 10.17
N ASN A 324 10.24 20.51 9.18
CA ASN A 324 10.91 21.44 8.27
C ASN A 324 9.92 22.31 7.47
N ALA A 325 8.73 21.77 7.14
CA ALA A 325 7.63 22.51 6.51
C ALA A 325 6.80 23.35 7.49
N GLY A 326 7.24 23.48 8.75
CA GLY A 326 6.61 24.30 9.77
C GLY A 326 5.40 23.64 10.44
N TYR A 327 5.32 22.31 10.43
CA TYR A 327 4.30 21.56 11.17
C TYR A 327 4.89 20.95 12.43
N LYS A 328 4.12 20.91 13.51
CA LYS A 328 4.47 20.22 14.75
C LYS A 328 3.66 18.95 14.87
N ASN A 329 4.33 17.79 15.02
CA ASN A 329 3.68 16.48 15.21
C ASN A 329 2.59 16.17 14.16
N ALA A 330 2.79 16.60 12.91
CA ALA A 330 1.79 16.43 11.87
C ALA A 330 1.79 15.04 11.21
N PHE A 331 2.86 14.27 11.40
CA PHE A 331 2.97 12.90 10.93
C PHE A 331 3.28 11.96 12.10
N ARG A 332 2.54 10.85 12.20
CA ARG A 332 2.72 9.87 13.28
C ARG A 332 2.48 8.45 12.79
N ILE A 333 3.15 7.49 13.45
CA ILE A 333 2.87 6.07 13.31
C ILE A 333 2.45 5.53 14.68
N GLU A 334 1.33 4.83 14.70
CA GLU A 334 0.76 4.21 15.88
C GLU A 334 0.50 2.72 15.60
N ILE A 335 0.37 1.91 16.65
CA ILE A 335 -0.09 0.53 16.48
C ILE A 335 -1.61 0.55 16.33
N LEU A 336 -2.15 -0.22 15.39
CA LEU A 336 -3.59 -0.29 15.17
C LEU A 336 -4.30 -0.80 16.43
N PRO A 337 -5.24 -0.04 17.02
CA PRO A 337 -5.98 -0.49 18.19
C PRO A 337 -6.77 -1.77 17.91
N GLU A 338 -6.84 -2.69 18.86
CA GLU A 338 -7.50 -4.00 18.69
C GLU A 338 -8.99 -3.92 18.28
N ASN A 339 -9.67 -2.85 18.68
CA ASN A 339 -11.08 -2.60 18.37
C ASN A 339 -11.30 -1.86 17.05
N VAL A 340 -10.24 -1.54 16.30
CA VAL A 340 -10.29 -0.86 15.01
C VAL A 340 -10.11 -1.88 13.89
N ASP A 341 -10.99 -1.82 12.88
CA ASP A 341 -10.86 -2.64 11.68
C ASP A 341 -10.03 -1.88 10.63
N PRO A 342 -8.96 -2.47 10.08
CA PRO A 342 -8.14 -1.82 9.05
C PRO A 342 -8.88 -1.54 7.72
N LEU A 343 -10.07 -2.12 7.54
CA LEU A 343 -10.93 -1.83 6.39
C LEU A 343 -11.64 -0.46 6.49
N ASP A 344 -11.74 0.12 7.70
CA ASP A 344 -12.27 1.47 7.84
C ASP A 344 -11.38 2.49 7.11
N VAL A 345 -11.95 3.21 6.15
CA VAL A 345 -11.22 4.14 5.28
C VAL A 345 -10.52 5.28 6.04
N ARG A 346 -10.94 5.56 7.26
CA ARG A 346 -10.37 6.63 8.10
C ARG A 346 -8.96 6.31 8.64
N TYR A 347 -8.48 5.10 8.47
CA TYR A 347 -7.19 4.64 9.00
C TYR A 347 -6.23 4.31 7.87
N ASN A 348 -5.12 5.04 7.73
CA ASN A 348 -4.00 4.64 6.88
C ASN A 348 -3.32 3.44 7.50
N VAL A 349 -2.94 2.44 6.70
CA VAL A 349 -2.45 1.16 7.24
C VAL A 349 -1.08 0.78 6.70
N ILE A 350 -0.26 0.18 7.57
CA ILE A 350 1.00 -0.46 7.23
C ILE A 350 0.82 -1.95 7.53
N GLN A 351 0.79 -2.78 6.49
CA GLN A 351 0.55 -4.22 6.60
C GLN A 351 1.85 -5.02 6.48
N TRP A 352 2.03 -5.97 7.39
CA TRP A 352 3.08 -6.98 7.33
C TRP A 352 2.55 -8.22 6.61
N ILE A 353 3.13 -8.54 5.43
CA ILE A 353 2.57 -9.53 4.50
C ILE A 353 3.55 -10.69 4.32
N HIS A 354 3.03 -11.92 4.43
CA HIS A 354 3.75 -13.15 4.10
C HIS A 354 3.54 -13.53 2.64
N ARG A 355 4.63 -13.87 1.95
CA ARG A 355 4.64 -14.31 0.55
C ARG A 355 5.53 -15.54 0.37
N SER A 356 5.33 -16.27 -0.71
CA SER A 356 6.13 -17.46 -1.05
C SER A 356 7.55 -17.11 -1.49
N THR A 357 7.72 -15.93 -2.12
CA THR A 357 9.01 -15.39 -2.56
C THR A 357 9.26 -14.05 -1.87
N ARG A 358 10.48 -13.55 -1.95
CA ARG A 358 10.81 -12.23 -1.42
C ARG A 358 9.87 -11.14 -1.96
N GLY A 359 9.62 -11.15 -3.28
CA GLY A 359 8.85 -10.12 -3.96
C GLY A 359 9.38 -8.71 -3.69
N TRP A 360 8.53 -7.71 -3.83
CA TRP A 360 8.82 -6.32 -3.48
C TRP A 360 7.75 -5.76 -2.54
N SER A 361 8.13 -4.82 -1.68
CA SER A 361 7.19 -4.01 -0.91
C SER A 361 6.61 -2.92 -1.81
N TYR A 362 5.49 -2.34 -1.43
CA TYR A 362 4.90 -1.21 -2.16
C TYR A 362 4.00 -0.37 -1.27
N GLY A 363 3.98 0.94 -1.56
CA GLY A 363 3.00 1.89 -1.05
C GLY A 363 1.98 2.22 -2.13
N SER A 364 0.70 2.18 -1.78
CA SER A 364 -0.44 2.56 -2.63
C SER A 364 -1.37 3.47 -1.85
N SER A 365 -2.20 4.24 -2.56
CA SER A 365 -3.14 5.14 -1.91
C SER A 365 -4.50 5.06 -2.59
N VAL A 366 -5.58 5.23 -1.82
CA VAL A 366 -6.91 5.54 -2.34
C VAL A 366 -7.00 7.04 -2.51
N VAL A 367 -7.21 7.50 -3.74
CA VAL A 367 -7.15 8.90 -4.14
C VAL A 367 -8.50 9.37 -4.67
N ASP A 368 -8.88 10.61 -4.38
CA ASP A 368 -10.00 11.26 -5.08
C ASP A 368 -9.56 11.64 -6.50
N PRO A 369 -10.07 10.97 -7.55
CA PRO A 369 -9.62 11.20 -8.92
C PRO A 369 -10.10 12.55 -9.49
N ARG A 370 -10.85 13.34 -8.73
CA ARG A 370 -11.25 14.70 -9.12
C ARG A 370 -10.18 15.72 -8.73
N THR A 371 -9.44 15.49 -7.63
CA THR A 371 -8.63 16.51 -6.96
C THR A 371 -7.19 16.09 -6.66
N GLY A 372 -6.89 14.79 -6.63
CA GLY A 372 -5.60 14.26 -6.17
C GLY A 372 -5.46 14.17 -4.64
N GLU A 373 -6.56 14.41 -3.88
CA GLU A 373 -6.54 14.22 -2.43
C GLU A 373 -6.39 12.74 -2.08
N ILE A 374 -5.37 12.41 -1.30
CA ILE A 374 -5.19 11.05 -0.77
C ILE A 374 -6.14 10.87 0.42
N ILE A 375 -7.03 9.88 0.30
CA ILE A 375 -8.04 9.54 1.30
C ILE A 375 -7.50 8.53 2.30
N LYS A 376 -6.72 7.54 1.79
CA LYS A 376 -6.14 6.48 2.61
C LYS A 376 -4.83 6.00 2.01
N GLY A 377 -3.77 5.98 2.81
CA GLY A 377 -2.52 5.31 2.48
C GLY A 377 -2.58 3.82 2.85
N HIS A 378 -1.97 2.97 2.02
CA HIS A 378 -1.92 1.53 2.19
C HIS A 378 -0.52 1.02 1.85
N VAL A 379 0.26 0.67 2.87
CA VAL A 379 1.62 0.17 2.75
C VAL A 379 1.63 -1.35 2.91
N SER A 380 2.32 -2.06 2.02
CA SER A 380 2.48 -3.51 2.05
C SER A 380 3.96 -3.90 2.13
N LEU A 381 4.39 -4.44 3.27
CA LEU A 381 5.77 -4.81 3.55
C LEU A 381 5.94 -6.33 3.59
N GLY A 382 6.83 -6.86 2.76
CA GLY A 382 7.06 -8.30 2.64
C GLY A 382 7.97 -8.85 3.73
N SER A 383 7.51 -9.88 4.46
CA SER A 383 8.20 -10.47 5.61
C SER A 383 9.53 -11.18 5.28
N LEU A 384 9.76 -11.53 4.01
CA LEU A 384 11.01 -12.18 3.60
C LEU A 384 12.14 -11.18 3.34
N ARG A 385 11.86 -9.88 3.32
CA ARG A 385 12.88 -8.87 3.03
C ARG A 385 14.01 -8.90 4.07
N ILE A 386 13.68 -8.85 5.35
CA ILE A 386 14.68 -8.87 6.43
C ILE A 386 15.59 -10.11 6.37
N ARG A 387 15.02 -11.27 5.99
CA ARG A 387 15.81 -12.52 5.88
C ARG A 387 16.80 -12.46 4.74
N GLN A 388 16.45 -11.79 3.65
CA GLN A 388 17.37 -11.60 2.53
C GLN A 388 18.48 -10.60 2.87
N ASP A 389 18.16 -9.50 3.53
CA ASP A 389 19.18 -8.52 3.93
C ASP A 389 20.14 -9.12 4.94
N PHE A 390 19.66 -9.96 5.86
CA PHE A 390 20.49 -10.75 6.76
C PHE A 390 21.41 -11.69 5.97
N MET A 391 20.92 -12.38 4.95
CA MET A 391 21.72 -13.29 4.13
C MET A 391 22.78 -12.52 3.32
N ILE A 392 22.49 -11.31 2.86
CA ILE A 392 23.47 -10.43 2.20
C ILE A 392 24.59 -10.07 3.19
N ALA A 393 24.26 -9.60 4.38
CA ALA A 393 25.24 -9.28 5.42
C ALA A 393 26.08 -10.50 5.79
N GLN A 394 25.44 -11.64 6.01
CA GLN A 394 26.12 -12.92 6.30
C GLN A 394 27.12 -13.30 5.21
N SER A 395 26.73 -13.16 3.94
CA SER A 395 27.59 -13.49 2.80
C SER A 395 28.83 -12.58 2.68
N LEU A 396 28.74 -11.36 3.19
CA LEU A 396 29.82 -10.37 3.21
C LEU A 396 30.73 -10.50 4.45
N SER A 397 30.24 -11.09 5.52
CA SER A 397 30.98 -11.27 6.76
C SER A 397 32.03 -12.34 6.61
N LYS A 398 33.24 -12.11 7.18
CA LYS A 398 34.31 -13.10 7.20
C LYS A 398 34.06 -14.10 8.33
N ASP A 399 33.91 -15.37 7.97
CA ASP A 399 33.80 -16.50 8.91
C ASP A 399 32.86 -16.27 10.11
N PRO A 400 31.61 -15.83 9.88
CA PRO A 400 30.73 -15.31 10.93
C PRO A 400 30.46 -16.35 12.04
N TYR A 401 30.54 -17.65 11.74
CA TYR A 401 30.24 -18.72 12.68
C TYR A 401 31.42 -19.63 12.98
N GLU A 402 32.67 -19.14 12.79
CA GLU A 402 33.90 -19.94 13.09
C GLU A 402 33.98 -20.36 14.56
N TYR A 403 33.64 -19.43 15.47
CA TYR A 403 33.83 -19.65 16.91
C TYR A 403 32.51 -19.84 17.68
N THR A 404 31.39 -19.33 17.19
CA THR A 404 30.09 -19.41 17.86
C THR A 404 28.93 -19.30 16.86
N ASP A 405 27.86 -20.01 17.12
CA ASP A 405 26.60 -19.92 16.34
C ASP A 405 25.75 -18.69 16.70
N GLU A 406 26.18 -17.85 17.64
CA GLU A 406 25.44 -16.71 18.17
C GLU A 406 25.88 -15.34 17.61
N ASN A 407 26.78 -15.33 16.61
CA ASN A 407 27.36 -14.10 16.04
C ASN A 407 26.44 -13.46 14.97
N ASP A 408 25.21 -13.12 15.35
CA ASP A 408 24.19 -12.61 14.44
C ASP A 408 24.04 -11.06 14.48
N THR A 409 24.63 -10.38 15.47
CA THR A 409 24.30 -8.99 15.84
C THR A 409 24.55 -7.99 14.70
N GLU A 410 25.74 -8.00 14.10
CA GLU A 410 26.11 -7.06 13.02
C GLU A 410 25.22 -7.26 11.77
N MET A 411 24.99 -8.51 11.39
CA MET A 411 24.15 -8.89 10.26
C MET A 411 22.68 -8.49 10.50
N LEU A 412 22.18 -8.68 11.72
CA LEU A 412 20.83 -8.28 12.10
C LEU A 412 20.69 -6.75 12.08
N ASN A 413 21.66 -6.01 12.59
CA ASN A 413 21.66 -4.55 12.60
C ASN A 413 21.59 -3.99 11.18
N MET A 414 22.39 -4.47 10.24
CA MET A 414 22.31 -4.07 8.84
C MET A 414 20.91 -4.34 8.27
N SER A 415 20.35 -5.51 8.57
CA SER A 415 19.00 -5.89 8.09
C SER A 415 17.91 -4.98 8.67
N ILE A 416 18.01 -4.64 9.95
CA ILE A 416 17.08 -3.74 10.65
C ILE A 416 17.18 -2.31 10.07
N ASN A 417 18.37 -1.81 9.80
CA ASN A 417 18.54 -0.49 9.19
C ASN A 417 17.93 -0.44 7.78
N ARG A 418 18.03 -1.52 7.01
CA ARG A 418 17.32 -1.63 5.73
C ARG A 418 15.80 -1.61 5.91
N ILE A 419 15.26 -2.27 6.94
CA ILE A 419 13.82 -2.26 7.22
C ILE A 419 13.33 -0.86 7.62
N LYS A 420 14.11 -0.10 8.40
CA LYS A 420 13.82 1.31 8.71
C LYS A 420 13.72 2.15 7.43
N GLN A 421 14.74 2.07 6.57
CA GLN A 421 14.78 2.80 5.30
C GLN A 421 13.63 2.37 4.37
N LEU A 422 13.33 1.07 4.29
CA LEU A 422 12.22 0.56 3.50
C LEU A 422 10.86 1.07 4.01
N SER A 423 10.66 1.15 5.32
CA SER A 423 9.45 1.73 5.90
C SER A 423 9.26 3.18 5.47
N ALA A 424 10.30 3.99 5.57
CA ALA A 424 10.27 5.38 5.10
C ALA A 424 9.95 5.46 3.61
N HIS A 425 10.58 4.63 2.77
CA HIS A 425 10.39 4.57 1.33
C HIS A 425 8.93 4.29 0.94
N GLU A 426 8.36 3.19 1.44
CA GLU A 426 7.00 2.80 1.07
C GLU A 426 5.93 3.76 1.62
N ILE A 427 6.17 4.35 2.77
CA ILE A 427 5.32 5.42 3.30
C ILE A 427 5.41 6.66 2.40
N GLY A 428 6.59 7.02 1.91
CA GLY A 428 6.78 8.13 0.98
C GLY A 428 5.89 8.04 -0.26
N HIS A 429 5.74 6.85 -0.83
CA HIS A 429 4.79 6.64 -1.94
C HIS A 429 3.35 6.96 -1.54
N THR A 430 2.94 6.59 -0.33
CA THR A 430 1.59 6.85 0.16
C THR A 430 1.39 8.29 0.65
N LEU A 431 2.46 9.05 0.80
CA LEU A 431 2.44 10.51 0.96
C LEU A 431 2.42 11.27 -0.37
N GLY A 432 2.50 10.55 -1.50
CA GLY A 432 2.42 11.10 -2.85
C GLY A 432 3.77 11.31 -3.54
N PHE A 433 4.87 10.72 -3.06
CA PHE A 433 6.20 10.91 -3.64
C PHE A 433 6.60 9.81 -4.61
N ALA A 434 7.28 10.21 -5.68
CA ALA A 434 7.87 9.34 -6.68
C ALA A 434 9.32 8.99 -6.31
N HIS A 435 9.91 7.98 -6.96
CA HIS A 435 11.33 7.68 -6.82
C HIS A 435 12.21 8.85 -7.26
N ASN A 436 13.34 9.06 -6.57
CA ASN A 436 14.40 9.95 -7.00
C ASN A 436 15.74 9.20 -7.12
N PHE A 437 16.03 8.67 -8.29
CA PHE A 437 17.26 7.91 -8.56
C PHE A 437 18.51 8.76 -8.70
N SER A 438 18.41 10.09 -8.68
CA SER A 438 19.58 10.98 -8.69
C SER A 438 20.12 11.26 -7.28
N SER A 439 19.45 10.85 -6.24
CA SER A 439 19.83 11.15 -4.86
C SER A 439 21.16 10.49 -4.44
N SER A 440 21.49 9.33 -4.99
CA SER A 440 22.78 8.65 -4.79
C SER A 440 23.97 9.54 -5.16
N THR A 441 23.82 10.41 -6.19
CA THR A 441 24.89 11.31 -6.64
C THR A 441 25.16 12.46 -5.68
N ASN A 442 24.25 12.74 -4.74
CA ASN A 442 24.32 13.81 -3.75
C ASN A 442 24.13 13.28 -2.32
N ASN A 443 25.05 12.41 -1.88
CA ASN A 443 25.08 11.84 -0.53
C ASN A 443 23.80 11.11 -0.10
N ARG A 444 23.15 10.37 -1.02
CA ARG A 444 21.95 9.59 -0.72
C ARG A 444 20.84 10.45 -0.05
N GLU A 445 20.58 11.63 -0.62
CA GLU A 445 19.73 12.69 -0.06
C GLU A 445 18.23 12.39 -0.04
N SER A 446 17.81 11.17 -0.39
CA SER A 446 16.40 10.78 -0.41
C SER A 446 16.17 9.32 -0.02
N VAL A 447 15.18 9.08 0.84
CA VAL A 447 14.68 7.72 1.11
C VAL A 447 13.90 7.15 -0.09
N MET A 448 13.54 7.99 -1.07
CA MET A 448 12.80 7.58 -2.28
C MET A 448 13.71 7.03 -3.39
N ASP A 449 14.98 6.78 -3.11
CA ASP A 449 15.91 6.04 -3.98
C ASP A 449 15.84 4.52 -3.75
N TYR A 450 16.46 3.75 -4.64
CA TYR A 450 16.77 2.34 -4.45
C TYR A 450 18.23 2.18 -4.04
N PRO A 451 18.57 2.28 -2.74
CA PRO A 451 19.95 2.24 -2.32
C PRO A 451 20.52 0.84 -2.42
N HIS A 452 21.74 0.71 -2.95
CA HIS A 452 22.60 -0.41 -2.67
C HIS A 452 23.19 -0.22 -1.26
N PRO A 453 23.39 -1.27 -0.44
CA PRO A 453 24.11 -1.10 0.83
C PRO A 453 25.49 -0.48 0.58
N LEU A 454 25.83 0.57 1.34
CA LEU A 454 27.17 1.12 1.30
C LEU A 454 28.13 0.15 1.99
N ILE A 455 28.98 -0.47 1.20
CA ILE A 455 29.95 -1.47 1.66
C ILE A 455 31.33 -0.84 1.55
N GLU A 456 32.04 -0.73 2.67
CA GLU A 456 33.36 -0.13 2.72
C GLU A 456 34.46 -1.22 2.80
N LEU A 457 35.64 -0.93 2.26
CA LEU A 457 36.86 -1.72 2.48
C LEU A 457 37.81 -0.93 3.34
N VAL A 458 37.95 -1.33 4.61
CA VAL A 458 38.84 -0.71 5.58
C VAL A 458 39.96 -1.70 5.91
N ASN A 459 41.21 -1.35 5.56
CA ASN A 459 42.37 -2.22 5.74
C ASN A 459 42.22 -3.62 5.11
N GLY A 460 41.45 -3.74 4.03
CA GLY A 460 41.17 -5.00 3.34
C GLY A 460 40.04 -5.83 3.94
N GLU A 461 39.37 -5.34 4.96
CA GLU A 461 38.16 -5.95 5.55
C GLU A 461 36.89 -5.25 5.07
N ILE A 462 35.82 -6.02 4.86
CA ILE A 462 34.50 -5.52 4.53
C ILE A 462 33.85 -4.96 5.79
N LYS A 463 33.31 -3.72 5.68
CA LYS A 463 32.52 -3.04 6.71
C LYS A 463 31.20 -2.57 6.11
N PHE A 464 30.11 -2.73 6.86
CA PHE A 464 28.77 -2.34 6.46
C PHE A 464 27.96 -1.69 7.60
N ASP A 465 28.65 -1.11 8.59
CA ASP A 465 28.03 -0.40 9.70
C ASP A 465 27.15 0.77 9.22
N ASN A 466 27.57 1.43 8.13
CA ASN A 466 26.88 2.55 7.50
C ASN A 466 26.15 2.14 6.20
N ALA A 467 25.73 0.86 6.10
CA ALA A 467 25.13 0.34 4.87
C ALA A 467 23.91 1.15 4.41
N TYR A 468 23.12 1.66 5.34
CA TYR A 468 21.93 2.48 5.09
C TYR A 468 21.92 3.70 6.02
N ASP A 469 21.57 4.87 5.48
CA ASP A 469 21.45 6.09 6.26
C ASP A 469 20.23 6.05 7.18
N GLU A 470 20.32 6.78 8.28
CA GLU A 470 19.21 6.99 9.21
C GLU A 470 18.66 8.43 9.06
N GLY A 471 17.34 8.56 9.20
CA GLY A 471 16.63 9.83 9.09
C GLY A 471 16.14 10.12 7.66
N ILE A 472 15.52 11.29 7.51
CA ILE A 472 14.94 11.75 6.24
C ILE A 472 15.97 12.56 5.44
N GLY A 473 15.99 12.40 4.14
CA GLY A 473 16.91 13.11 3.26
C GLY A 473 16.54 14.57 3.01
N GLU A 474 17.51 15.36 2.56
CA GLU A 474 17.29 16.77 2.24
C GLU A 474 16.37 16.97 1.04
N TRP A 475 16.42 16.06 0.05
CA TRP A 475 15.47 16.05 -1.05
C TRP A 475 14.05 15.77 -0.59
N ASP A 476 13.88 14.85 0.35
CA ASP A 476 12.56 14.51 0.88
C ASP A 476 11.93 15.69 1.62
N LYS A 477 12.74 16.49 2.34
CA LYS A 477 12.30 17.76 2.95
C LYS A 477 11.81 18.73 1.89
N THR A 478 12.53 18.87 0.77
CA THR A 478 12.13 19.72 -0.37
C THR A 478 10.81 19.25 -0.96
N SER A 479 10.63 17.93 -1.17
CA SER A 479 9.40 17.37 -1.71
C SER A 479 8.20 17.60 -0.79
N VAL A 480 8.40 17.49 0.55
CA VAL A 480 7.37 17.82 1.54
C VAL A 480 7.06 19.32 1.55
N LEU A 481 8.07 20.19 1.49
CA LEU A 481 7.87 21.64 1.38
C LEU A 481 6.99 21.97 0.18
N TYR A 482 7.32 21.47 -1.02
CA TYR A 482 6.53 21.71 -2.22
C TYR A 482 5.11 21.17 -2.08
N SER A 483 4.95 19.95 -1.58
CA SER A 483 3.65 19.27 -1.60
C SER A 483 2.74 19.70 -0.45
N TYR A 484 3.28 20.01 0.73
CA TYR A 484 2.48 20.14 1.95
C TYR A 484 2.57 21.48 2.66
N GLN A 485 3.56 22.33 2.38
CA GLN A 485 3.68 23.63 3.08
C GLN A 485 2.41 24.46 2.92
N ASP A 486 1.92 24.99 4.02
CA ASP A 486 0.78 25.92 4.08
C ASP A 486 1.32 27.34 4.17
N PHE A 487 0.86 28.21 3.28
CA PHE A 487 1.35 29.60 3.17
C PHE A 487 0.40 30.56 3.85
N PRO A 488 0.93 31.61 4.53
CA PRO A 488 0.10 32.66 5.13
C PRO A 488 -0.79 33.36 4.10
N ALA A 489 -1.93 33.85 4.55
CA ALA A 489 -2.84 34.63 3.72
C ALA A 489 -2.13 35.85 3.10
N GLY A 490 -2.32 36.06 1.79
CA GLY A 490 -1.73 37.15 1.04
C GLY A 490 -0.40 36.82 0.35
N GLN A 491 0.23 35.68 0.62
CA GLN A 491 1.34 35.19 -0.18
C GLN A 491 0.84 34.55 -1.48
N ASN A 492 1.59 34.72 -2.55
CA ASN A 492 1.31 34.03 -3.82
C ASN A 492 1.91 32.63 -3.77
N GLU A 493 1.07 31.63 -3.59
CA GLU A 493 1.47 30.22 -3.47
C GLU A 493 2.41 29.80 -4.61
N GLN A 494 2.09 30.13 -5.87
CA GLN A 494 2.90 29.73 -7.01
C GLN A 494 4.31 30.32 -6.98
N ASN A 495 4.47 31.55 -6.53
CA ASN A 495 5.78 32.18 -6.38
C ASN A 495 6.62 31.49 -5.29
N GLU A 496 5.99 31.15 -4.16
CA GLU A 496 6.68 30.45 -3.07
C GLU A 496 7.07 29.03 -3.48
N LEU A 497 6.19 28.30 -4.17
CA LEU A 497 6.49 26.97 -4.72
C LEU A 497 7.65 27.01 -5.72
N ASN A 498 7.66 27.99 -6.62
CA ASN A 498 8.77 28.18 -7.57
C ASN A 498 10.09 28.51 -6.85
N LYS A 499 10.02 29.29 -5.76
CA LYS A 499 11.19 29.60 -4.94
C LYS A 499 11.77 28.32 -4.32
N ILE A 500 10.95 27.47 -3.69
CA ILE A 500 11.37 26.18 -3.11
C ILE A 500 12.16 25.38 -4.14
N LEU A 501 11.63 25.21 -5.36
CA LEU A 501 12.28 24.42 -6.41
C LEU A 501 13.56 25.06 -6.95
N ASN A 502 13.60 26.39 -7.07
CA ASN A 502 14.79 27.12 -7.53
C ASN A 502 15.91 27.06 -6.48
N ASP A 503 15.58 27.21 -5.22
CA ASP A 503 16.53 27.12 -4.10
C ASP A 503 17.12 25.70 -4.03
N SER A 504 16.27 24.66 -4.14
CA SER A 504 16.67 23.26 -4.22
C SER A 504 17.65 23.01 -5.39
N TYR A 505 17.30 23.48 -6.58
CA TYR A 505 18.17 23.35 -7.76
C TYR A 505 19.52 24.06 -7.58
N SER A 506 19.52 25.22 -6.93
CA SER A 506 20.73 26.00 -6.64
C SER A 506 21.64 25.32 -5.62
N MET A 507 21.07 24.53 -4.71
CA MET A 507 21.80 23.68 -3.75
C MET A 507 22.36 22.39 -4.40
N GLY A 508 22.12 22.17 -5.68
CA GLY A 508 22.62 20.98 -6.40
C GLY A 508 21.67 19.79 -6.41
N GLN A 509 20.51 19.88 -5.76
CA GLN A 509 19.54 18.80 -5.77
C GLN A 509 18.96 18.57 -7.17
N ARG A 510 18.73 17.32 -7.52
CA ARG A 510 18.15 16.91 -8.82
C ARG A 510 17.08 15.86 -8.59
N PHE A 511 16.12 15.83 -9.51
CA PHE A 511 15.05 14.84 -9.50
C PHE A 511 15.01 14.09 -10.84
N ILE A 512 15.26 12.80 -10.79
CA ILE A 512 15.18 11.89 -11.92
C ILE A 512 14.45 10.63 -11.46
N THR A 513 13.33 10.35 -12.10
CA THR A 513 12.43 9.27 -11.70
C THR A 513 12.39 8.13 -12.73
N ASP A 514 11.51 7.17 -12.52
CA ASP A 514 11.34 5.95 -13.33
C ASP A 514 11.29 6.19 -14.84
N LYS A 515 10.65 7.28 -15.26
CA LYS A 515 10.47 7.58 -16.70
C LYS A 515 11.79 7.78 -17.46
N ASP A 516 12.81 8.26 -16.76
CA ASP A 516 14.12 8.58 -17.34
C ASP A 516 15.16 7.50 -17.00
N ALA A 517 15.01 6.81 -15.86
CA ALA A 517 15.98 5.85 -15.34
C ALA A 517 15.71 4.39 -15.78
N ARG A 518 14.45 4.00 -16.00
CA ARG A 518 14.05 2.60 -16.18
C ARG A 518 13.65 2.13 -17.57
N PRO A 519 13.39 2.97 -18.59
CA PRO A 519 13.04 2.47 -19.91
C PRO A 519 14.14 1.58 -20.48
N ILE A 520 13.77 0.58 -21.30
CA ILE A 520 14.73 -0.23 -22.06
C ILE A 520 15.52 0.71 -22.99
N GLY A 521 16.86 0.70 -22.87
CA GLY A 521 17.74 1.62 -23.57
C GLY A 521 17.84 3.02 -22.95
N GLY A 522 17.09 3.29 -21.87
CA GLY A 522 17.27 4.48 -21.04
C GLY A 522 18.55 4.34 -20.21
N ALA A 523 19.41 5.34 -20.28
CA ALA A 523 20.56 5.45 -19.40
C ALA A 523 20.76 6.93 -19.06
N HIS A 524 20.67 7.26 -17.81
CA HIS A 524 20.98 8.60 -17.32
C HIS A 524 22.23 8.53 -16.44
N PRO A 525 23.26 9.37 -16.69
CA PRO A 525 24.55 9.27 -15.98
C PRO A 525 24.45 9.48 -14.47
N ASN A 526 23.37 10.15 -14.02
CA ASN A 526 23.15 10.49 -12.62
C ASN A 526 21.90 9.78 -12.03
N ALA A 527 21.45 8.68 -12.62
CA ALA A 527 20.26 7.99 -12.13
C ALA A 527 20.36 6.49 -12.41
N HIS A 528 21.18 5.82 -11.64
CA HIS A 528 21.24 4.37 -11.59
C HIS A 528 20.40 3.85 -10.43
N LEU A 529 19.86 2.66 -10.60
CA LEU A 529 19.21 1.92 -9.52
C LEU A 529 20.26 1.06 -8.83
N TRP A 530 20.18 0.96 -7.51
CA TRP A 530 21.05 0.09 -6.72
C TRP A 530 22.52 0.50 -6.79
N ASP A 531 22.79 1.81 -6.71
CA ASP A 531 24.15 2.35 -6.70
C ASP A 531 24.40 3.24 -5.46
N ASN A 532 25.64 3.68 -5.33
CA ASN A 532 26.10 4.68 -4.39
C ASN A 532 27.04 5.67 -5.10
N GLY A 533 27.09 6.89 -4.57
CA GLY A 533 28.04 7.89 -5.02
C GLY A 533 27.70 8.52 -6.38
N SER A 534 28.55 9.45 -6.82
CA SER A 534 28.32 10.29 -8.01
C SER A 534 28.89 9.72 -9.30
N ASN A 535 29.54 8.55 -9.26
CA ASN A 535 30.17 7.97 -10.43
C ASN A 535 29.99 6.44 -10.47
N PRO A 536 29.09 5.93 -11.29
CA PRO A 536 28.77 4.51 -11.35
C PRO A 536 29.95 3.63 -11.77
N ILE A 537 30.92 4.14 -12.53
CA ILE A 537 32.13 3.38 -12.91
C ILE A 537 33.08 3.21 -11.72
N LYS A 538 33.23 4.25 -10.89
CA LYS A 538 34.03 4.14 -9.65
C LYS A 538 33.38 3.17 -8.68
N GLU A 539 32.06 3.27 -8.52
CA GLU A 539 31.31 2.38 -7.64
C GLU A 539 31.38 0.93 -8.12
N PHE A 540 31.17 0.67 -9.40
CA PHE A 540 31.34 -0.66 -9.99
C PHE A 540 32.74 -1.25 -9.71
N ASN A 541 33.80 -0.46 -9.92
CA ASN A 541 35.16 -0.90 -9.63
C ASN A 541 35.40 -1.14 -8.13
N HIS A 542 34.73 -0.39 -7.26
CA HIS A 542 34.75 -0.61 -5.83
C HIS A 542 34.07 -1.94 -5.47
N LEU A 543 32.87 -2.17 -5.97
CA LEU A 543 32.10 -3.40 -5.74
C LEU A 543 32.82 -4.65 -6.27
N LEU A 544 33.55 -4.55 -7.40
CA LEU A 544 34.41 -5.66 -7.86
C LEU A 544 35.51 -6.01 -6.86
N LYS A 545 36.08 -5.03 -6.15
CA LYS A 545 37.07 -5.28 -5.08
C LYS A 545 36.42 -5.90 -3.84
N VAL A 546 35.26 -5.37 -3.42
CA VAL A 546 34.45 -5.94 -2.34
C VAL A 546 34.10 -7.40 -2.64
N ARG A 547 33.58 -7.66 -3.84
CA ARG A 547 33.24 -9.01 -4.29
C ARG A 547 34.42 -9.95 -4.24
N LYS A 548 35.64 -9.49 -4.67
CA LYS A 548 36.85 -10.29 -4.58
C LYS A 548 37.17 -10.65 -3.13
N VAL A 549 37.14 -9.69 -2.21
CA VAL A 549 37.41 -9.92 -0.78
C VAL A 549 36.36 -10.88 -0.18
N ALA A 550 35.09 -10.70 -0.51
CA ALA A 550 34.00 -11.58 -0.06
C ALA A 550 34.20 -13.03 -0.56
N MET A 551 34.60 -13.20 -1.83
CA MET A 551 34.89 -14.52 -2.40
C MET A 551 36.13 -15.16 -1.78
N ASP A 552 37.21 -14.38 -1.53
CA ASP A 552 38.42 -14.88 -0.90
C ASP A 552 38.17 -15.33 0.57
N ASN A 553 37.21 -14.68 1.25
CA ASN A 553 36.82 -15.00 2.63
C ASN A 553 35.70 -16.04 2.72
N PHE A 554 35.14 -16.50 1.60
CA PHE A 554 34.01 -17.43 1.60
C PHE A 554 34.41 -18.82 2.04
N SER A 555 33.81 -19.34 3.10
CA SER A 555 34.17 -20.61 3.71
C SER A 555 32.94 -21.38 4.23
N VAL A 556 33.17 -22.56 4.79
CA VAL A 556 32.14 -23.34 5.50
C VAL A 556 31.63 -22.65 6.78
N HIS A 557 32.40 -21.69 7.31
CA HIS A 557 32.05 -20.90 8.50
C HIS A 557 30.93 -19.86 8.22
N GLN A 558 30.45 -19.80 6.97
CA GLN A 558 29.18 -19.15 6.63
C GLN A 558 27.94 -19.90 7.19
N LEU A 559 28.12 -21.11 7.68
CA LEU A 559 27.09 -21.98 8.23
C LEU A 559 27.22 -22.13 9.73
N LYS A 560 26.09 -22.20 10.43
CA LYS A 560 26.04 -22.62 11.83
C LYS A 560 26.30 -24.12 11.95
N LYS A 561 26.75 -24.55 13.12
CA LYS A 561 27.00 -25.97 13.39
C LYS A 561 25.72 -26.79 13.20
N GLY A 562 25.77 -27.78 12.32
CA GLY A 562 24.66 -28.66 12.00
C GLY A 562 23.84 -28.23 10.78
N ASP A 563 24.09 -27.07 10.20
CA ASP A 563 23.48 -26.66 8.94
C ASP A 563 23.89 -27.60 7.78
N PRO A 564 22.97 -27.92 6.87
CA PRO A 564 23.31 -28.68 5.66
C PRO A 564 24.29 -27.90 4.77
N ILE A 565 25.39 -28.52 4.34
CA ILE A 565 26.38 -27.88 3.47
C ILE A 565 25.80 -27.37 2.15
N SER A 566 24.69 -27.96 1.69
CA SER A 566 24.01 -27.54 0.46
C SER A 566 23.51 -26.09 0.48
N ILE A 567 23.26 -25.51 1.66
CA ILE A 567 22.81 -24.10 1.79
C ILE A 567 23.95 -23.08 1.62
N LEU A 568 25.22 -23.50 1.55
CA LEU A 568 26.32 -22.61 1.15
C LEU A 568 26.08 -21.95 -0.20
N ARG A 569 25.40 -22.66 -1.12
CA ARG A 569 25.03 -22.10 -2.41
C ARG A 569 24.18 -20.83 -2.24
N ASP A 570 23.25 -20.83 -1.31
CA ASP A 570 22.36 -19.69 -1.08
C ASP A 570 23.12 -18.50 -0.46
N ARG A 571 24.25 -18.75 0.25
CA ARG A 571 25.15 -17.73 0.76
C ARG A 571 26.10 -17.18 -0.31
N LEU A 572 26.38 -17.94 -1.36
CA LEU A 572 27.20 -17.51 -2.49
C LEU A 572 26.43 -16.57 -3.45
N VAL A 573 25.12 -16.76 -3.56
CA VAL A 573 24.27 -15.99 -4.50
C VAL A 573 24.36 -14.47 -4.29
N PRO A 574 24.26 -13.91 -3.06
CA PRO A 574 24.42 -12.47 -2.84
C PRO A 574 25.78 -11.92 -3.31
N ILE A 575 26.87 -12.67 -3.08
CA ILE A 575 28.20 -12.27 -3.53
C ILE A 575 28.30 -12.27 -5.06
N TYR A 576 27.62 -13.22 -5.71
CA TYR A 576 27.59 -13.29 -7.18
C TYR A 576 26.88 -12.08 -7.81
N PHE A 577 25.81 -11.59 -7.18
CA PHE A 577 25.02 -10.45 -7.66
C PHE A 577 25.49 -9.09 -7.14
N LEU A 578 26.51 -9.07 -6.27
CA LEU A 578 27.17 -7.84 -5.82
C LEU A 578 27.95 -7.21 -7.01
#